data_092e897cd85f2726827d41c41da89ffe
#
_entry.id   092e897cd85f2726827d41c41da89ffe
#
_cell.length_a   1.000
_cell.length_b   1.000
_cell.length_c   1.000
_cell.angle_alpha   90.00
_cell.angle_beta   90.00
_cell.angle_gamma   90.00
#
_symmetry.space_group_name_H-M   'P 1'
#
loop_
_entity.id
_entity.type
_entity.pdbx_description
1 polymer ?
#
loop_
_entity_poly.entity_id
_entity_poly.type
_entity_poly.pdbx_seq_one_letter_code
_entity_poly.pdbx_strand_id
1 'polypeptide(L)'
;PDYVKDTLTEKGRHEAALLAKRAVSMNMGECYKSPLGRAKDTATPCLEVTGKTAEILDWLQEFPAQVDLNKNPELEKAYPDVKKEGEHFLPRIAWDMVPGYWTEHEAYMDKNAWRETEVAKNSDLVEVYDHVIEEFDRFLAEHGYVREGAHYRVEKESDETVTFFCHFGISCVLLSHLWNVSPFVLWHCLALAPTSVTEVVTEEREQGTAYFRGLKVGDISHLYAGGEEPSFAAR
;
A
#
# COMPACT_ATOMS: atom_id res chain seq x y z
N PRO A 1 5.55 13.92 -3.77
CA PRO A 1 5.69 14.46 -2.41
C PRO A 1 7.08 15.03 -2.16
N ASP A 2 7.21 15.85 -1.11
CA ASP A 2 8.48 16.28 -0.52
C ASP A 2 8.73 15.39 0.70
N TYR A 3 9.59 14.41 0.54
CA TYR A 3 9.85 13.42 1.60
C TYR A 3 10.64 13.99 2.79
N VAL A 4 11.40 15.07 2.59
CA VAL A 4 12.18 15.70 3.68
C VAL A 4 11.25 16.44 4.62
N LYS A 5 10.24 17.13 4.09
CA LYS A 5 9.25 17.88 4.86
C LYS A 5 8.00 17.06 5.19
N ASP A 6 7.89 15.85 4.67
CA ASP A 6 6.71 14.98 4.73
C ASP A 6 5.42 15.71 4.34
N THR A 7 5.44 16.36 3.18
CA THR A 7 4.30 17.12 2.63
C THR A 7 4.21 16.97 1.11
N LEU A 8 3.23 17.62 0.49
CA LEU A 8 3.08 17.65 -0.95
C LEU A 8 3.93 18.74 -1.61
N THR A 9 4.45 18.45 -2.80
CA THR A 9 4.96 19.46 -3.72
C THR A 9 3.81 20.32 -4.27
N GLU A 10 4.10 21.40 -4.97
CA GLU A 10 3.08 22.22 -5.65
C GLU A 10 2.25 21.37 -6.62
N LYS A 11 2.91 20.54 -7.45
CA LYS A 11 2.24 19.58 -8.33
C LYS A 11 1.37 18.59 -7.54
N GLY A 12 1.86 18.02 -6.44
CA GLY A 12 1.10 17.13 -5.60
C GLY A 12 -0.13 17.77 -4.98
N ARG A 13 -0.08 19.05 -4.63
CA ARG A 13 -1.27 19.81 -4.16
C ARG A 13 -2.28 20.01 -5.29
N HIS A 14 -1.82 20.25 -6.51
CA HIS A 14 -2.70 20.35 -7.67
C HIS A 14 -3.38 19.00 -7.96
N GLU A 15 -2.63 17.89 -7.95
CA GLU A 15 -3.17 16.54 -8.11
C GLU A 15 -4.20 16.21 -7.01
N ALA A 16 -3.93 16.56 -5.75
CA ALA A 16 -4.87 16.38 -4.64
C ALA A 16 -6.15 17.22 -4.80
N ALA A 17 -6.05 18.43 -5.35
CA ALA A 17 -7.22 19.26 -5.66
C ALA A 17 -8.08 18.66 -6.79
N LEU A 18 -7.49 17.99 -7.77
CA LEU A 18 -8.22 17.25 -8.80
C LEU A 18 -8.90 16.00 -8.23
N LEU A 19 -8.23 15.28 -7.33
CA LEU A 19 -8.85 14.17 -6.59
C LEU A 19 -10.05 14.64 -5.77
N ALA A 20 -9.94 15.81 -5.10
CA ALA A 20 -11.04 16.38 -4.32
C ALA A 20 -12.27 16.66 -5.18
N LYS A 21 -12.10 17.16 -6.40
CA LYS A 21 -13.24 17.34 -7.34
C LYS A 21 -13.93 16.02 -7.66
N ARG A 22 -13.16 14.93 -7.83
CA ARG A 22 -13.70 13.59 -8.05
C ARG A 22 -14.39 13.06 -6.79
N ALA A 23 -13.84 13.31 -5.61
CA ALA A 23 -14.36 12.82 -4.33
C ALA A 23 -15.82 13.24 -4.08
N VAL A 24 -16.25 14.39 -4.61
CA VAL A 24 -17.64 14.86 -4.52
C VAL A 24 -18.65 13.85 -5.10
N SER A 25 -18.25 13.10 -6.13
CA SER A 25 -19.09 12.09 -6.79
C SER A 25 -18.84 10.65 -6.31
N MET A 26 -17.89 10.46 -5.37
CA MET A 26 -17.58 9.15 -4.82
C MET A 26 -18.34 8.90 -3.51
N ASN A 27 -18.77 7.67 -3.32
CA ASN A 27 -19.17 7.23 -1.96
C ASN A 27 -17.88 6.92 -1.18
N MET A 28 -17.43 7.86 -0.36
CA MET A 28 -16.20 7.68 0.43
C MET A 28 -16.43 6.91 1.74
N GLY A 29 -17.69 6.76 2.18
CA GLY A 29 -18.01 6.05 3.41
C GLY A 29 -17.27 6.58 4.64
N GLU A 30 -16.74 5.69 5.45
CA GLU A 30 -15.83 6.01 6.55
C GLU A 30 -14.43 6.26 6.00
N CYS A 31 -13.74 7.25 6.55
CA CYS A 31 -12.43 7.64 6.06
C CYS A 31 -11.35 7.47 7.12
N TYR A 32 -10.24 6.91 6.71
CA TYR A 32 -9.05 6.70 7.53
C TYR A 32 -7.81 7.18 6.79
N LYS A 33 -6.78 7.57 7.51
CA LYS A 33 -5.56 8.10 6.92
C LYS A 33 -4.30 7.68 7.66
N SER A 34 -3.21 7.61 6.91
CA SER A 34 -1.86 7.45 7.42
C SER A 34 -1.49 8.59 8.38
N PRO A 35 -0.63 8.35 9.38
CA PRO A 35 -0.07 9.38 10.23
C PRO A 35 0.89 10.33 9.50
N LEU A 36 1.37 9.99 8.29
CA LEU A 36 2.34 10.78 7.56
C LEU A 36 1.72 12.04 6.93
N GLY A 37 2.47 13.14 6.95
CA GLY A 37 1.99 14.46 6.54
C GLY A 37 1.51 14.51 5.09
N ARG A 38 2.23 13.90 4.14
CA ARG A 38 1.85 13.85 2.73
C ARG A 38 0.51 13.15 2.46
N ALA A 39 0.15 12.13 3.27
CA ALA A 39 -1.16 11.49 3.17
C ALA A 39 -2.27 12.37 3.78
N LYS A 40 -1.98 13.03 4.90
CA LYS A 40 -2.89 14.02 5.51
C LYS A 40 -3.17 15.17 4.55
N ASP A 41 -2.15 15.70 3.89
CA ASP A 41 -2.26 16.77 2.90
C ASP A 41 -3.08 16.35 1.67
N THR A 42 -2.99 15.08 1.26
CA THR A 42 -3.81 14.52 0.18
C THR A 42 -5.28 14.35 0.62
N ALA A 43 -5.51 13.88 1.84
CA ALA A 43 -6.85 13.65 2.38
C ALA A 43 -7.61 14.97 2.61
N THR A 44 -6.94 16.00 3.11
CA THR A 44 -7.57 17.26 3.56
C THR A 44 -8.53 17.86 2.54
N PRO A 45 -8.16 18.15 1.28
CA PRO A 45 -9.08 18.73 0.32
C PRO A 45 -10.26 17.82 -0.03
N CYS A 46 -10.09 16.50 -0.01
CA CYS A 46 -11.18 15.55 -0.23
C CYS A 46 -12.19 15.56 0.93
N LEU A 47 -11.69 15.59 2.15
CA LEU A 47 -12.51 15.61 3.36
C LEU A 47 -13.29 16.93 3.48
N GLU A 48 -12.66 18.06 3.17
CA GLU A 48 -13.29 19.38 3.18
C GLU A 48 -14.47 19.45 2.20
N VAL A 49 -14.29 19.04 0.94
CA VAL A 49 -15.36 19.14 -0.07
C VAL A 49 -16.49 18.15 0.16
N THR A 50 -16.24 17.05 0.87
CA THR A 50 -17.24 16.01 1.17
C THR A 50 -17.86 16.17 2.55
N GLY A 51 -17.35 17.10 3.38
CA GLY A 51 -17.82 17.29 4.76
C GLY A 51 -17.53 16.11 5.68
N LYS A 52 -16.51 15.30 5.36
CA LYS A 52 -16.11 14.11 6.11
C LYS A 52 -14.90 14.39 7.01
N THR A 53 -14.71 13.52 7.99
CA THR A 53 -13.53 13.44 8.84
C THR A 53 -12.82 12.12 8.59
N ALA A 54 -11.55 12.03 8.96
CA ALA A 54 -10.79 10.78 8.86
C ALA A 54 -10.01 10.52 10.15
N GLU A 55 -10.09 9.31 10.65
CA GLU A 55 -9.27 8.83 11.76
C GLU A 55 -7.86 8.47 11.28
N ILE A 56 -6.87 8.56 12.19
CA ILE A 56 -5.50 8.14 11.91
C ILE A 56 -5.34 6.70 12.35
N LEU A 57 -4.83 5.86 11.42
CA LEU A 57 -4.42 4.50 11.73
C LEU A 57 -2.90 4.40 11.51
N ASP A 58 -2.15 4.13 12.57
CA ASP A 58 -0.68 4.14 12.52
C ASP A 58 -0.12 3.08 11.57
N TRP A 59 -0.78 1.94 11.45
CA TRP A 59 -0.40 0.86 10.53
C TRP A 59 -0.62 1.20 9.04
N LEU A 60 -1.31 2.31 8.71
CA LEU A 60 -1.43 2.83 7.34
C LEU A 60 -0.23 3.68 6.88
N GLN A 61 0.80 3.85 7.69
CA GLN A 61 2.02 4.55 7.26
C GLN A 61 2.66 3.84 6.06
N GLU A 62 3.55 4.54 5.32
CA GLU A 62 4.30 3.90 4.25
C GLU A 62 5.07 2.71 4.80
N PHE A 63 5.02 1.58 4.09
CA PHE A 63 5.56 0.31 4.56
C PHE A 63 7.07 0.43 4.85
N PRO A 64 7.49 0.39 6.12
CA PRO A 64 8.82 0.87 6.53
C PRO A 64 9.90 -0.21 6.51
N ALA A 65 9.57 -1.46 6.20
CA ALA A 65 10.48 -2.59 6.34
C ALA A 65 11.82 -2.35 5.63
N GLN A 66 12.92 -2.60 6.36
CA GLN A 66 14.28 -2.36 5.89
C GLN A 66 15.13 -3.61 5.97
N VAL A 67 15.99 -3.78 4.98
CA VAL A 67 17.03 -4.81 4.97
C VAL A 67 18.38 -4.20 5.39
N ASP A 68 19.12 -4.96 6.18
CA ASP A 68 20.47 -4.61 6.62
C ASP A 68 21.50 -5.47 5.87
N LEU A 69 22.09 -4.90 4.83
CA LEU A 69 23.10 -5.58 4.01
C LEU A 69 24.39 -5.86 4.77
N ASN A 70 24.63 -5.22 5.93
CA ASN A 70 25.81 -5.55 6.75
C ASN A 70 25.72 -6.96 7.35
N LYS A 71 24.48 -7.49 7.52
CA LYS A 71 24.26 -8.88 7.94
C LYS A 71 24.53 -9.90 6.83
N ASN A 72 24.26 -9.51 5.58
CA ASN A 72 24.51 -10.34 4.39
C ASN A 72 24.88 -9.46 3.18
N PRO A 73 26.20 -9.17 2.97
CA PRO A 73 26.66 -8.32 1.86
C PRO A 73 26.35 -8.88 0.46
N GLU A 74 26.09 -10.19 0.31
CA GLU A 74 25.70 -10.77 -0.99
C GLU A 74 24.37 -10.19 -1.51
N LEU A 75 23.55 -9.61 -0.63
CA LEU A 75 22.32 -8.92 -1.00
C LEU A 75 22.55 -7.59 -1.75
N GLU A 76 23.80 -7.11 -1.86
CA GLU A 76 24.12 -5.97 -2.74
C GLU A 76 23.70 -6.24 -4.20
N LYS A 77 23.63 -7.51 -4.61
CA LYS A 77 23.12 -7.93 -5.93
C LYS A 77 21.63 -7.60 -6.12
N ALA A 78 20.85 -7.60 -5.02
CA ALA A 78 19.44 -7.23 -5.04
C ALA A 78 19.24 -5.70 -4.99
N TYR A 79 20.20 -4.98 -4.40
CA TYR A 79 20.14 -3.54 -4.15
C TYR A 79 21.43 -2.83 -4.58
N PRO A 80 21.75 -2.78 -5.88
CA PRO A 80 23.03 -2.23 -6.36
C PRO A 80 23.18 -0.72 -6.13
N ASP A 81 22.08 -0.04 -5.84
CA ASP A 81 22.02 1.40 -5.52
C ASP A 81 22.08 1.72 -4.03
N VAL A 82 22.33 0.71 -3.17
CA VAL A 82 22.44 0.90 -1.73
C VAL A 82 23.60 1.85 -1.42
N LYS A 83 23.30 2.82 -0.55
CA LYS A 83 24.30 3.81 -0.11
C LYS A 83 25.18 3.20 0.97
N LYS A 84 26.44 3.66 0.99
CA LYS A 84 27.43 3.29 2.01
C LYS A 84 27.95 4.54 2.72
N GLU A 85 28.25 4.38 3.99
CA GLU A 85 29.01 5.34 4.79
C GLU A 85 30.33 4.64 5.22
N GLY A 86 31.42 4.99 4.55
CA GLY A 86 32.65 4.22 4.63
C GLY A 86 32.46 2.80 4.07
N GLU A 87 32.70 1.78 4.88
CA GLU A 87 32.50 0.37 4.53
C GLU A 87 31.11 -0.18 4.93
N HIS A 88 30.30 0.61 5.62
CA HIS A 88 28.98 0.19 6.11
C HIS A 88 27.88 0.54 5.11
N PHE A 89 27.02 -0.44 4.83
CA PHE A 89 25.78 -0.22 4.09
C PHE A 89 24.77 0.55 4.97
N LEU A 90 24.14 1.57 4.39
CA LEU A 90 23.00 2.20 5.02
C LEU A 90 21.75 1.32 4.86
N PRO A 91 20.77 1.42 5.79
CA PRO A 91 19.52 0.68 5.67
C PRO A 91 18.83 0.93 4.33
N ARG A 92 18.30 -0.12 3.71
CA ARG A 92 17.61 -0.06 2.43
C ARG A 92 16.19 -0.61 2.56
N ILE A 93 15.23 0.01 1.88
CA ILE A 93 13.87 -0.51 1.81
C ILE A 93 13.91 -1.94 1.26
N ALA A 94 13.30 -2.88 2.01
CA ALA A 94 13.39 -4.31 1.73
C ALA A 94 12.64 -4.74 0.46
N TRP A 95 11.65 -3.97 0.03
CA TRP A 95 10.76 -4.34 -1.07
C TRP A 95 11.14 -3.74 -2.44
N ASP A 96 12.22 -2.97 -2.56
CA ASP A 96 12.64 -2.31 -3.81
C ASP A 96 13.91 -2.97 -4.38
N MET A 97 13.77 -4.17 -4.93
CA MET A 97 14.86 -4.94 -5.53
C MET A 97 14.95 -4.74 -7.05
N VAL A 98 16.13 -4.98 -7.60
CA VAL A 98 16.29 -5.00 -9.06
C VAL A 98 15.64 -6.24 -9.68
N PRO A 99 15.04 -6.13 -10.90
CA PRO A 99 14.34 -7.24 -11.55
C PRO A 99 15.20 -8.50 -11.73
N GLY A 100 16.47 -8.36 -12.09
CA GLY A 100 17.39 -9.48 -12.30
C GLY A 100 17.64 -10.33 -11.06
N TYR A 101 17.33 -9.81 -9.86
CA TYR A 101 17.46 -10.59 -8.64
C TYR A 101 16.15 -11.29 -8.24
N TRP A 102 15.06 -10.54 -8.07
CA TRP A 102 13.84 -11.15 -7.54
C TRP A 102 13.15 -12.11 -8.52
N THR A 103 13.31 -11.90 -9.86
CA THR A 103 12.72 -12.79 -10.87
C THR A 103 13.47 -14.12 -11.01
N GLU A 104 14.75 -14.17 -10.64
CA GLU A 104 15.55 -15.40 -10.65
C GLU A 104 15.29 -16.30 -9.43
N HIS A 105 14.58 -15.79 -8.42
CA HIS A 105 14.32 -16.50 -7.17
C HIS A 105 12.80 -16.69 -6.99
N GLU A 106 12.28 -17.83 -7.46
CA GLU A 106 10.83 -18.15 -7.46
C GLU A 106 10.15 -17.96 -6.10
N ALA A 107 10.89 -18.11 -5.00
CA ALA A 107 10.36 -17.92 -3.66
C ALA A 107 9.75 -16.53 -3.44
N TYR A 108 10.27 -15.48 -4.11
CA TYR A 108 9.66 -14.14 -4.02
C TYR A 108 8.28 -14.06 -4.67
N MET A 109 7.97 -14.93 -5.61
CA MET A 109 6.66 -14.97 -6.28
C MET A 109 5.63 -15.82 -5.53
N ASP A 110 6.06 -16.73 -4.68
CA ASP A 110 5.16 -17.57 -3.88
C ASP A 110 4.62 -16.81 -2.67
N LYS A 111 3.31 -16.93 -2.44
CA LYS A 111 2.58 -16.21 -1.38
C LYS A 111 3.07 -16.46 0.05
N ASN A 112 3.78 -17.56 0.28
CA ASN A 112 4.29 -17.95 1.60
C ASN A 112 5.82 -18.03 1.62
N ALA A 113 6.44 -18.60 0.55
CA ALA A 113 7.87 -18.89 0.53
C ALA A 113 8.75 -17.64 0.58
N TRP A 114 8.24 -16.45 0.20
CA TRP A 114 8.99 -15.19 0.30
C TRP A 114 9.47 -14.91 1.73
N ARG A 115 8.78 -15.41 2.75
CA ARG A 115 9.12 -15.25 4.17
C ARG A 115 10.43 -15.93 4.56
N GLU A 116 10.85 -16.94 3.78
CA GLU A 116 12.07 -17.71 4.01
C GLU A 116 13.24 -17.26 3.13
N THR A 117 13.06 -16.18 2.37
CA THR A 117 14.12 -15.64 1.50
C THR A 117 15.22 -14.96 2.31
N GLU A 118 16.38 -14.78 1.70
CA GLU A 118 17.52 -14.12 2.34
C GLU A 118 17.20 -12.65 2.69
N VAL A 119 16.38 -11.96 1.90
CA VAL A 119 15.93 -10.60 2.22
C VAL A 119 15.06 -10.62 3.47
N ALA A 120 14.10 -11.53 3.56
CA ALA A 120 13.23 -11.64 4.73
C ALA A 120 14.02 -11.96 6.01
N LYS A 121 15.00 -12.87 5.93
CA LYS A 121 15.84 -13.27 7.08
C LYS A 121 16.80 -12.17 7.55
N ASN A 122 17.19 -11.26 6.68
CA ASN A 122 18.12 -10.17 7.00
C ASN A 122 17.44 -8.80 7.12
N SER A 123 16.14 -8.80 7.38
CA SER A 123 15.30 -7.61 7.51
C SER A 123 14.27 -7.78 8.63
N ASP A 124 13.52 -6.73 8.92
CA ASP A 124 12.32 -6.74 9.76
C ASP A 124 11.02 -6.99 8.93
N LEU A 125 11.18 -7.38 7.66
CA LEU A 125 10.10 -7.46 6.68
C LEU A 125 8.93 -8.32 7.14
N VAL A 126 9.21 -9.52 7.68
CA VAL A 126 8.15 -10.46 8.10
C VAL A 126 7.40 -9.91 9.31
N GLU A 127 8.12 -9.39 10.31
CA GLU A 127 7.54 -8.82 11.53
C GLU A 127 6.62 -7.64 11.21
N VAL A 128 7.10 -6.71 10.38
CA VAL A 128 6.32 -5.52 9.98
C VAL A 128 5.13 -5.91 9.12
N TYR A 129 5.30 -6.86 8.21
CA TYR A 129 4.21 -7.37 7.38
C TYR A 129 3.11 -8.00 8.24
N ASP A 130 3.49 -8.88 9.15
CA ASP A 130 2.54 -9.60 10.02
C ASP A 130 1.77 -8.62 10.92
N HIS A 131 2.45 -7.64 11.50
CA HIS A 131 1.79 -6.59 12.27
C HIS A 131 0.73 -5.84 11.44
N VAL A 132 1.06 -5.45 10.22
CA VAL A 132 0.13 -4.72 9.35
C VAL A 132 -1.09 -5.57 9.01
N ILE A 133 -0.90 -6.84 8.61
CA ILE A 133 -2.05 -7.69 8.23
C ILE A 133 -2.91 -8.09 9.42
N GLU A 134 -2.33 -8.23 10.61
CA GLU A 134 -3.08 -8.49 11.85
C GLU A 134 -3.98 -7.29 12.21
N GLU A 135 -3.46 -6.07 12.12
CA GLU A 135 -4.25 -4.85 12.33
C GLU A 135 -5.34 -4.69 11.26
N PHE A 136 -5.02 -5.00 10.01
CA PHE A 136 -5.98 -4.95 8.91
C PHE A 136 -7.08 -6.00 9.04
N ASP A 137 -6.75 -7.25 9.40
CA ASP A 137 -7.75 -8.29 9.62
C ASP A 137 -8.64 -7.97 10.83
N ARG A 138 -8.09 -7.35 11.90
CA ARG A 138 -8.88 -6.85 13.03
C ARG A 138 -9.86 -5.76 12.57
N PHE A 139 -9.36 -4.80 11.79
CA PHE A 139 -10.19 -3.76 11.20
C PHE A 139 -11.32 -4.33 10.34
N LEU A 140 -11.04 -5.30 9.47
CA LEU A 140 -12.06 -5.96 8.64
C LEU A 140 -13.06 -6.75 9.48
N ALA A 141 -12.63 -7.38 10.57
CA ALA A 141 -13.52 -8.10 11.49
C ALA A 141 -14.53 -7.15 12.19
N GLU A 142 -14.09 -5.95 12.56
CA GLU A 142 -14.98 -4.91 13.10
C GLU A 142 -16.05 -4.47 12.08
N HIS A 143 -15.75 -4.61 10.78
CA HIS A 143 -16.67 -4.34 9.67
C HIS A 143 -17.41 -5.59 9.18
N GLY A 144 -17.36 -6.70 9.92
CA GLY A 144 -18.13 -7.91 9.66
C GLY A 144 -17.45 -8.97 8.79
N TYR A 145 -16.15 -8.82 8.48
CA TYR A 145 -15.38 -9.74 7.63
C TYR A 145 -14.24 -10.40 8.42
N VAL A 146 -14.43 -11.62 8.89
CA VAL A 146 -13.44 -12.36 9.70
C VAL A 146 -12.61 -13.26 8.79
N ARG A 147 -11.28 -13.11 8.83
CA ARG A 147 -10.35 -13.91 8.02
C ARG A 147 -10.42 -15.39 8.35
N GLU A 148 -10.62 -16.25 7.34
CA GLU A 148 -10.55 -17.70 7.41
C GLU A 148 -9.66 -18.25 6.27
N GLY A 149 -8.40 -18.50 6.56
CA GLY A 149 -7.43 -18.93 5.54
C GLY A 149 -7.26 -17.93 4.42
N ALA A 150 -7.78 -18.22 3.23
CA ALA A 150 -7.64 -17.39 2.03
C ALA A 150 -8.91 -16.59 1.67
N HIS A 151 -9.96 -16.66 2.47
CA HIS A 151 -11.23 -15.95 2.29
C HIS A 151 -11.69 -15.31 3.60
N TYR A 152 -12.85 -14.69 3.60
CA TYR A 152 -13.44 -14.06 4.77
C TYR A 152 -14.81 -14.65 5.04
N ARG A 153 -15.07 -14.98 6.31
CA ARG A 153 -16.41 -15.31 6.77
C ARG A 153 -17.18 -14.00 7.02
N VAL A 154 -18.39 -13.93 6.49
CA VAL A 154 -19.26 -12.77 6.65
C VAL A 154 -20.08 -12.94 7.91
N GLU A 155 -19.89 -12.11 8.91
CA GLU A 155 -20.68 -12.06 10.13
C GLU A 155 -21.83 -11.06 10.04
N LYS A 156 -21.63 -10.00 9.25
CA LYS A 156 -22.62 -8.98 8.99
C LYS A 156 -22.51 -8.52 7.54
N GLU A 157 -23.57 -8.70 6.77
CA GLU A 157 -23.69 -8.11 5.44
C GLU A 157 -23.60 -6.57 5.54
N SER A 158 -22.83 -5.93 4.69
CA SER A 158 -22.61 -4.51 4.71
C SER A 158 -22.41 -3.95 3.30
N ASP A 159 -23.11 -2.86 3.02
CA ASP A 159 -22.89 -2.01 1.84
C ASP A 159 -22.00 -0.79 2.17
N GLU A 160 -21.35 -0.82 3.32
CA GLU A 160 -20.50 0.26 3.79
C GLU A 160 -19.26 0.40 2.91
N THR A 161 -18.83 1.62 2.72
CA THR A 161 -17.58 1.94 2.05
C THR A 161 -16.57 2.43 3.08
N VAL A 162 -15.34 1.99 2.94
CA VAL A 162 -14.19 2.47 3.72
C VAL A 162 -13.16 3.05 2.77
N THR A 163 -12.65 4.22 3.09
CA THR A 163 -11.62 4.90 2.30
C THR A 163 -10.34 5.08 3.12
N PHE A 164 -9.23 4.59 2.58
CA PHE A 164 -7.90 4.79 3.14
C PHE A 164 -7.09 5.79 2.33
N PHE A 165 -6.55 6.83 2.99
CA PHE A 165 -5.52 7.69 2.43
C PHE A 165 -4.17 7.21 2.94
N CYS A 166 -3.44 6.50 2.10
CA CYS A 166 -2.20 5.83 2.48
C CYS A 166 -1.12 5.94 1.39
N HIS A 167 -0.29 4.93 1.21
CA HIS A 167 0.90 5.00 0.37
C HIS A 167 1.02 3.75 -0.51
N PHE A 168 2.00 3.75 -1.43
CA PHE A 168 2.21 2.68 -2.39
C PHE A 168 2.58 1.35 -1.73
N GLY A 169 3.64 1.34 -0.92
CA GLY A 169 4.15 0.09 -0.33
C GLY A 169 3.14 -0.59 0.57
N ILE A 170 2.44 0.19 1.43
CA ILE A 170 1.38 -0.35 2.29
C ILE A 170 0.17 -0.81 1.47
N SER A 171 -0.22 -0.11 0.40
CA SER A 171 -1.31 -0.57 -0.48
C SER A 171 -1.01 -1.94 -1.08
N CYS A 172 0.23 -2.18 -1.51
CA CYS A 172 0.66 -3.49 -2.00
C CYS A 172 0.58 -4.57 -0.92
N VAL A 173 0.91 -4.26 0.34
CA VAL A 173 0.76 -5.21 1.46
C VAL A 173 -0.70 -5.59 1.65
N LEU A 174 -1.61 -4.62 1.77
CA LEU A 174 -3.03 -4.88 1.96
C LEU A 174 -3.62 -5.68 0.81
N LEU A 175 -3.32 -5.30 -0.43
CA LEU A 175 -3.80 -6.00 -1.63
C LEU A 175 -3.21 -7.41 -1.73
N SER A 176 -1.94 -7.62 -1.39
CA SER A 176 -1.32 -8.94 -1.40
C SER A 176 -2.00 -9.90 -0.43
N HIS A 177 -2.39 -9.40 0.74
CA HIS A 177 -3.11 -10.14 1.75
C HIS A 177 -4.54 -10.49 1.30
N LEU A 178 -5.28 -9.52 0.76
CA LEU A 178 -6.63 -9.73 0.22
C LEU A 178 -6.64 -10.74 -0.94
N TRP A 179 -5.66 -10.68 -1.83
CA TRP A 179 -5.61 -11.49 -3.05
C TRP A 179 -4.79 -12.76 -2.92
N ASN A 180 -4.20 -13.03 -1.75
CA ASN A 180 -3.40 -14.23 -1.47
C ASN A 180 -2.22 -14.41 -2.43
N VAL A 181 -1.51 -13.32 -2.72
CA VAL A 181 -0.30 -13.31 -3.55
C VAL A 181 0.88 -12.78 -2.75
N SER A 182 2.10 -13.04 -3.24
CA SER A 182 3.29 -12.45 -2.63
C SER A 182 3.26 -10.92 -2.74
N PRO A 183 3.59 -10.18 -1.67
CA PRO A 183 3.71 -8.72 -1.73
C PRO A 183 4.81 -8.28 -2.71
N PHE A 184 5.86 -9.06 -2.92
CA PHE A 184 6.91 -8.75 -3.89
C PHE A 184 6.40 -8.66 -5.32
N VAL A 185 5.41 -9.49 -5.67
CA VAL A 185 4.77 -9.40 -6.99
C VAL A 185 4.11 -8.04 -7.17
N LEU A 186 3.36 -7.56 -6.16
CA LEU A 186 2.66 -6.29 -6.26
C LEU A 186 3.63 -5.09 -6.20
N TRP A 187 4.63 -5.12 -5.33
CA TRP A 187 5.63 -4.06 -5.25
C TRP A 187 6.40 -3.86 -6.56
N HIS A 188 6.64 -4.93 -7.33
CA HIS A 188 7.43 -4.87 -8.55
C HIS A 188 6.59 -4.80 -9.84
N CYS A 189 5.33 -5.23 -9.81
CA CYS A 189 4.47 -5.28 -11.00
C CYS A 189 3.43 -4.15 -11.04
N LEU A 190 3.19 -3.43 -9.94
CA LEU A 190 2.31 -2.28 -9.91
C LEU A 190 3.10 -0.97 -9.90
N ALA A 191 2.52 0.06 -10.51
CA ALA A 191 2.96 1.44 -10.39
C ALA A 191 1.72 2.29 -10.12
N LEU A 192 1.51 2.66 -8.85
CA LEU A 192 0.40 3.50 -8.44
C LEU A 192 0.86 4.95 -8.38
N ALA A 193 0.32 5.78 -9.27
CA ALA A 193 0.62 7.20 -9.26
C ALA A 193 0.09 7.87 -7.98
N PRO A 194 0.72 8.95 -7.49
CA PRO A 194 0.14 9.78 -6.44
C PRO A 194 -1.30 10.17 -6.77
N THR A 195 -2.15 10.20 -5.75
CA THR A 195 -3.61 10.45 -5.86
C THR A 195 -4.42 9.42 -6.63
N SER A 196 -3.81 8.36 -7.17
CA SER A 196 -4.57 7.29 -7.82
C SER A 196 -5.55 6.61 -6.85
N VAL A 197 -6.63 6.08 -7.39
CA VAL A 197 -7.69 5.40 -6.65
C VAL A 197 -7.69 3.92 -6.98
N THR A 198 -7.55 3.08 -5.97
CA THR A 198 -7.76 1.64 -6.07
C THR A 198 -9.06 1.30 -5.35
N GLU A 199 -9.96 0.61 -6.04
CA GLU A 199 -11.27 0.22 -5.54
C GLU A 199 -11.36 -1.29 -5.48
N VAL A 200 -11.64 -1.81 -4.29
CA VAL A 200 -11.80 -3.23 -4.01
C VAL A 200 -13.21 -3.44 -3.47
N VAL A 201 -13.90 -4.45 -3.96
CA VAL A 201 -15.26 -4.80 -3.55
C VAL A 201 -15.32 -6.21 -3.02
N THR A 202 -16.20 -6.47 -2.07
CA THR A 202 -16.52 -7.83 -1.62
C THR A 202 -17.45 -8.51 -2.60
N GLU A 203 -17.27 -9.80 -2.80
CA GLU A 203 -18.16 -10.65 -3.56
C GLU A 203 -18.45 -11.93 -2.75
N GLU A 204 -19.72 -12.23 -2.57
CA GLU A 204 -20.21 -13.47 -1.98
C GLU A 204 -20.82 -14.35 -3.06
N ARG A 205 -20.08 -15.38 -3.51
CA ARG A 205 -20.61 -16.42 -4.42
C ARG A 205 -21.11 -17.65 -3.65
N GLU A 206 -20.67 -17.78 -2.43
CA GLU A 206 -21.08 -18.78 -1.46
C GLU A 206 -21.57 -18.06 -0.23
N GLN A 207 -22.76 -18.42 0.24
CA GLN A 207 -23.41 -17.75 1.37
C GLN A 207 -22.49 -17.72 2.60
N GLY A 208 -22.26 -16.53 3.15
CA GLY A 208 -21.43 -16.31 4.32
C GLY A 208 -19.93 -16.33 4.04
N THR A 209 -19.50 -16.45 2.77
CA THR A 209 -18.10 -16.46 2.36
C THR A 209 -17.82 -15.33 1.39
N ALA A 210 -17.04 -14.33 1.81
CA ALA A 210 -16.64 -13.21 0.98
C ALA A 210 -15.22 -13.34 0.45
N TYR A 211 -15.01 -12.80 -0.74
CA TYR A 211 -13.72 -12.58 -1.34
C TYR A 211 -13.61 -11.14 -1.83
N PHE A 212 -12.42 -10.55 -1.74
CA PHE A 212 -12.18 -9.17 -2.14
C PHE A 212 -11.66 -9.11 -3.57
N ARG A 213 -12.34 -8.33 -4.43
CA ARG A 213 -12.01 -8.20 -5.86
C ARG A 213 -11.64 -6.78 -6.22
N GLY A 214 -10.53 -6.61 -6.94
CA GLY A 214 -10.13 -5.33 -7.52
C GLY A 214 -11.09 -4.93 -8.64
N LEU A 215 -11.82 -3.86 -8.45
CA LEU A 215 -12.67 -3.27 -9.49
C LEU A 215 -11.90 -2.26 -10.32
N LYS A 216 -11.03 -1.48 -9.66
CA LYS A 216 -10.08 -0.54 -10.29
C LYS A 216 -8.77 -0.60 -9.53
N VAL A 217 -7.65 -0.49 -10.23
CA VAL A 217 -6.33 -0.44 -9.62
C VAL A 217 -5.56 0.74 -10.22
N GLY A 218 -5.20 1.70 -9.36
CA GLY A 218 -4.41 2.86 -9.78
C GLY A 218 -5.12 3.82 -10.74
N ASP A 219 -6.44 3.96 -10.64
CA ASP A 219 -7.23 4.84 -11.51
C ASP A 219 -6.89 6.32 -11.29
N ILE A 220 -6.45 6.99 -12.35
CA ILE A 220 -6.04 8.40 -12.40
C ILE A 220 -6.92 9.24 -13.34
N SER A 221 -8.15 8.79 -13.60
CA SER A 221 -9.06 9.47 -14.52
C SER A 221 -9.31 10.94 -14.16
N HIS A 222 -9.26 11.31 -12.88
CA HIS A 222 -9.38 12.68 -12.41
C HIS A 222 -8.21 13.58 -12.85
N LEU A 223 -7.00 13.04 -13.00
CA LEU A 223 -5.84 13.79 -13.49
C LEU A 223 -6.02 14.11 -14.96
N TYR A 224 -6.37 13.12 -15.79
CA TYR A 224 -6.63 13.34 -17.21
C TYR A 224 -7.81 14.27 -17.45
N ALA A 225 -8.88 14.15 -16.65
CA ALA A 225 -10.02 15.07 -16.73
C ALA A 225 -9.63 16.51 -16.37
N GLY A 226 -8.62 16.69 -15.53
CA GLY A 226 -8.04 17.99 -15.15
C GLY A 226 -6.94 18.49 -16.09
N GLY A 227 -6.57 17.72 -17.12
CA GLY A 227 -5.46 18.06 -18.02
C GLY A 227 -4.07 17.94 -17.38
N GLU A 228 -3.95 17.17 -16.29
CA GLU A 228 -2.70 16.98 -15.54
C GLU A 228 -2.07 15.62 -15.90
N GLU A 229 -0.78 15.62 -16.20
CA GLU A 229 -0.04 14.38 -16.35
C GLU A 229 0.34 13.80 -14.96
N PRO A 230 0.15 12.48 -14.76
CA PRO A 230 0.44 11.86 -13.47
C PRO A 230 1.92 11.93 -13.12
N SER A 231 2.20 12.10 -11.83
CA SER A 231 3.56 11.95 -11.29
C SER A 231 3.87 10.48 -11.08
N PHE A 232 4.79 9.92 -11.85
CA PHE A 232 5.30 8.56 -11.64
C PHE A 232 6.61 8.52 -10.82
N ALA A 233 7.18 9.67 -10.51
CA ALA A 233 8.44 9.80 -9.77
C ALA A 233 8.24 9.69 -8.26
N ALA A 234 7.67 8.60 -7.80
CA ALA A 234 7.66 8.23 -6.38
C ALA A 234 8.79 7.22 -6.06
N ARG A 235 9.88 7.24 -6.83
CA ARG A 235 11.08 6.42 -6.63
C ARG A 235 12.28 7.28 -6.31
#